data_f165eec1bc25910a8393242d245f64ea
#
_entry.id   f165eec1bc25910a8393242d245f64ea
#
_cell.length_a   1.000
_cell.length_b   1.000
_cell.length_c   1.000
_cell.angle_alpha   90.00
_cell.angle_beta   90.00
_cell.angle_gamma   90.00
#
_symmetry.space_group_name_H-M   'P 1'
#
loop_
_entity.id
_entity.type
_entity.pdbx_description
1 polymer ?
#
loop_
_entity_poly.entity_id
_entity_poly.type
_entity_poly.pdbx_seq_one_letter_code
_entity_poly.pdbx_strand_id
1 'polypeptide(L)'
;MPCDYLSTMLSKNQQKQVQKLSQKKYRHEAGLFVVEGKKSIIEFVEAGYKAEAIYATETFAPILSTQPLTLVSKEELLKLTSLKNPDEGVAIFHQPKRKGILQEGLILALDNIQDPGNLGTLIRLCDWFGIETLLCSEQTVDCYNPKVVQASMGSLSRVQVHYLPLAGFLVTCDLPV
;
A
#
# COMPACT_ATOMS: atom_id res chain seq x y z
N MET A 1 -0.30 23.41 -20.09
CA MET A 1 -1.77 23.47 -19.96
C MET A 1 -2.09 23.36 -18.47
N PRO A 2 -2.84 24.27 -17.87
CA PRO A 2 -3.25 24.11 -16.49
C PRO A 2 -4.17 22.90 -16.39
N CYS A 3 -3.83 21.93 -15.57
CA CYS A 3 -4.76 20.87 -15.18
C CYS A 3 -5.94 21.53 -14.47
N ASP A 4 -7.16 21.35 -14.99
CA ASP A 4 -8.38 21.73 -14.30
C ASP A 4 -8.51 20.89 -13.02
N TYR A 5 -7.97 21.40 -11.93
CA TYR A 5 -8.19 20.85 -10.60
C TYR A 5 -9.66 21.09 -10.24
N LEU A 6 -10.46 20.04 -10.28
CA LEU A 6 -11.80 20.09 -9.73
C LEU A 6 -11.69 20.26 -8.21
N SER A 7 -11.74 21.52 -7.76
CA SER A 7 -11.95 21.85 -6.35
C SER A 7 -13.36 21.42 -5.97
N THR A 8 -13.52 20.14 -5.64
CA THR A 8 -14.77 19.61 -5.12
C THR A 8 -14.60 19.37 -3.64
N MET A 9 -15.49 19.93 -2.83
CA MET A 9 -15.57 19.62 -1.40
C MET A 9 -15.58 18.10 -1.20
N LEU A 10 -14.76 17.60 -0.27
CA LEU A 10 -14.68 16.18 0.08
C LEU A 10 -16.06 15.63 0.44
N SER A 11 -16.58 14.72 -0.36
CA SER A 11 -17.89 14.13 -0.14
C SER A 11 -17.88 13.13 1.03
N LYS A 12 -19.03 13.00 1.72
CA LYS A 12 -19.21 11.99 2.77
C LYS A 12 -18.96 10.55 2.27
N ASN A 13 -19.25 10.28 0.99
CA ASN A 13 -19.02 8.98 0.38
C ASN A 13 -17.54 8.68 0.22
N GLN A 14 -16.73 9.63 -0.21
CA GLN A 14 -15.27 9.51 -0.30
C GLN A 14 -14.65 9.26 1.08
N GLN A 15 -15.06 10.00 2.11
CA GLN A 15 -14.61 9.76 3.49
C GLN A 15 -14.94 8.33 3.95
N LYS A 16 -16.19 7.88 3.74
CA LYS A 16 -16.61 6.52 4.08
C LYS A 16 -15.82 5.45 3.32
N GLN A 17 -15.48 5.70 2.05
CA GLN A 17 -14.69 4.77 1.24
C GLN A 17 -13.29 4.58 1.86
N VAL A 18 -12.58 5.67 2.15
CA VAL A 18 -11.25 5.61 2.80
C VAL A 18 -11.34 4.87 4.14
N GLN A 19 -12.30 5.24 4.99
CA GLN A 19 -12.48 4.64 6.31
C GLN A 19 -12.80 3.14 6.25
N LYS A 20 -13.63 2.69 5.31
CA LYS A 20 -13.93 1.26 5.12
C LYS A 20 -12.70 0.44 4.77
N LEU A 21 -11.77 0.99 4.00
CA LEU A 21 -10.53 0.32 3.60
C LEU A 21 -9.54 0.08 4.76
N SER A 22 -9.80 0.61 5.96
CA SER A 22 -9.09 0.20 7.18
C SER A 22 -9.35 -1.27 7.54
N GLN A 23 -10.49 -1.84 7.12
CA GLN A 23 -10.89 -3.20 7.41
C GLN A 23 -10.49 -4.17 6.27
N LYS A 24 -9.89 -5.31 6.61
CA LYS A 24 -9.43 -6.34 5.66
C LYS A 24 -10.53 -6.78 4.69
N LYS A 25 -11.75 -7.01 5.19
CA LYS A 25 -12.90 -7.44 4.38
C LYS A 25 -13.13 -6.51 3.19
N TYR A 26 -13.24 -5.21 3.44
CA TYR A 26 -13.52 -4.24 2.36
C TYR A 26 -12.36 -4.04 1.40
N ARG A 27 -11.10 -4.18 1.87
CA ARG A 27 -9.94 -4.17 0.96
C ARG A 27 -9.98 -5.35 0.00
N HIS A 28 -10.30 -6.55 0.49
CA HIS A 28 -10.41 -7.75 -0.33
C HIS A 28 -11.58 -7.67 -1.33
N GLU A 29 -12.75 -7.22 -0.89
CA GLU A 29 -13.94 -7.09 -1.74
C GLU A 29 -13.73 -6.06 -2.86
N ALA A 30 -13.10 -4.93 -2.56
CA ALA A 30 -12.88 -3.86 -3.52
C ALA A 30 -11.58 -4.03 -4.34
N GLY A 31 -10.63 -4.85 -3.89
CA GLY A 31 -9.30 -4.91 -4.47
C GLY A 31 -8.51 -3.61 -4.32
N LEU A 32 -8.77 -2.85 -3.25
CA LEU A 32 -8.22 -1.52 -3.01
C LEU A 32 -7.49 -1.46 -1.65
N PHE A 33 -6.58 -0.50 -1.51
CA PHE A 33 -5.93 -0.20 -0.23
C PHE A 33 -5.57 1.29 -0.13
N VAL A 34 -5.31 1.74 1.10
CA VAL A 34 -5.00 3.14 1.39
C VAL A 34 -3.50 3.30 1.63
N VAL A 35 -2.95 4.36 1.05
CA VAL A 35 -1.58 4.84 1.28
C VAL A 35 -1.66 6.27 1.81
N GLU A 36 -0.98 6.54 2.92
CA GLU A 36 -0.95 7.85 3.54
C GLU A 36 0.47 8.43 3.52
N GLY A 37 0.56 9.74 3.32
CA GLY A 37 1.81 10.49 3.33
C GLY A 37 2.46 10.63 1.95
N LYS A 38 2.99 11.84 1.72
CA LYS A 38 3.58 12.29 0.47
C LYS A 38 4.60 11.32 -0.12
N LYS A 39 5.60 10.93 0.69
CA LYS A 39 6.68 10.04 0.24
C LYS A 39 6.14 8.69 -0.24
N SER A 40 5.30 8.05 0.57
CA SER A 40 4.75 6.73 0.22
C SER A 40 3.89 6.79 -1.04
N ILE A 41 3.06 7.85 -1.19
CA ILE A 41 2.23 8.02 -2.39
C ILE A 41 3.09 8.13 -3.65
N ILE A 42 4.17 8.92 -3.61
CA ILE A 42 5.12 9.06 -4.74
C ILE A 42 5.71 7.70 -5.11
N GLU A 43 6.21 6.93 -4.14
CA GLU A 43 6.79 5.60 -4.36
C GLU A 43 5.82 4.64 -5.07
N PHE A 44 4.54 4.63 -4.67
CA PHE A 44 3.53 3.80 -5.35
C PHE A 44 3.19 4.30 -6.76
N VAL A 45 3.13 5.62 -6.97
CA VAL A 45 2.91 6.20 -8.30
C VAL A 45 4.08 5.87 -9.24
N GLU A 46 5.33 6.06 -8.79
CA GLU A 46 6.54 5.75 -9.56
C GLU A 46 6.68 4.25 -9.87
N ALA A 47 6.24 3.39 -8.95
CA ALA A 47 6.17 1.94 -9.18
C ALA A 47 5.03 1.51 -10.13
N GLY A 48 4.25 2.46 -10.65
CA GLY A 48 3.20 2.20 -11.64
C GLY A 48 1.89 1.64 -11.08
N TYR A 49 1.64 1.80 -9.77
CA TYR A 49 0.35 1.41 -9.19
C TYR A 49 -0.78 2.28 -9.72
N LYS A 50 -1.89 1.64 -10.11
CA LYS A 50 -3.08 2.35 -10.57
C LYS A 50 -3.78 3.03 -9.39
N ALA A 51 -3.84 4.35 -9.42
CA ALA A 51 -4.63 5.10 -8.45
C ALA A 51 -6.12 5.04 -8.79
N GLU A 52 -6.95 4.76 -7.79
CA GLU A 52 -8.41 4.94 -7.82
C GLU A 52 -8.77 6.39 -7.50
N ALA A 53 -8.14 6.96 -6.48
CA ALA A 53 -8.28 8.36 -6.08
C ALA A 53 -7.06 8.82 -5.30
N ILE A 54 -6.69 10.09 -5.46
CA ILE A 54 -5.67 10.75 -4.64
C ILE A 54 -6.26 12.06 -4.11
N TYR A 55 -6.16 12.25 -2.80
CA TYR A 55 -6.52 13.46 -2.09
C TYR A 55 -5.24 14.15 -1.65
N ALA A 56 -4.98 15.35 -2.15
CA ALA A 56 -3.73 16.06 -1.88
C ALA A 56 -3.97 17.54 -1.57
N THR A 57 -3.10 18.11 -0.76
CA THR A 57 -3.06 19.57 -0.53
C THR A 57 -2.52 20.30 -1.76
N GLU A 58 -2.75 21.60 -1.84
CA GLU A 58 -2.24 22.46 -2.92
C GLU A 58 -0.71 22.38 -3.07
N THR A 59 0.01 22.17 -1.98
CA THR A 59 1.47 22.06 -1.96
C THR A 59 1.97 20.73 -2.54
N PHE A 60 1.19 19.68 -2.45
CA PHE A 60 1.54 18.36 -2.95
C PHE A 60 1.01 18.07 -4.37
N ALA A 61 -0.12 18.62 -4.72
CA ALA A 61 -0.79 18.39 -6.00
C ALA A 61 0.09 18.57 -7.26
N PRO A 62 0.97 19.59 -7.36
CA PRO A 62 1.80 19.78 -8.56
C PRO A 62 2.75 18.62 -8.86
N ILE A 63 3.14 17.85 -7.86
CA ILE A 63 4.04 16.67 -8.01
C ILE A 63 3.30 15.49 -8.63
N LEU A 64 1.96 15.46 -8.54
CA LEU A 64 1.08 14.36 -8.97
C LEU A 64 0.27 14.71 -10.23
N SER A 65 0.72 15.63 -11.05
CA SER A 65 -0.01 16.28 -12.14
C SER A 65 -0.65 15.34 -13.19
N THR A 66 -0.28 14.06 -13.24
CA THR A 66 -0.81 13.08 -14.20
C THR A 66 -1.79 12.08 -13.58
N GLN A 67 -2.15 12.25 -12.31
CA GLN A 67 -2.97 11.31 -11.55
C GLN A 67 -4.41 11.83 -11.34
N PRO A 68 -5.39 10.95 -11.08
CA PRO A 68 -6.74 11.35 -10.70
C PRO A 68 -6.72 12.01 -9.32
N LEU A 69 -6.69 13.34 -9.30
CA LEU A 69 -6.41 14.14 -8.12
C LEU A 69 -7.64 14.95 -7.68
N THR A 70 -7.92 14.95 -6.39
CA THR A 70 -8.85 15.84 -5.72
C THR A 70 -8.08 16.74 -4.75
N LEU A 71 -8.17 18.06 -4.94
CA LEU A 71 -7.61 19.01 -3.98
C LEU A 71 -8.44 19.02 -2.70
N VAL A 72 -7.75 18.96 -1.57
CA VAL A 72 -8.37 19.01 -0.24
C VAL A 72 -7.63 19.99 0.67
N SER A 73 -8.36 20.62 1.58
CA SER A 73 -7.76 21.41 2.63
C SER A 73 -7.10 20.51 3.70
N LYS A 74 -6.27 21.09 4.56
CA LYS A 74 -5.69 20.34 5.69
C LYS A 74 -6.75 19.79 6.64
N GLU A 75 -7.83 20.54 6.87
CA GLU A 75 -8.97 20.11 7.70
C GLU A 75 -9.75 18.95 7.05
N GLU A 76 -9.87 18.95 5.73
CA GLU A 76 -10.48 17.84 5.00
C GLU A 76 -9.59 16.61 5.01
N LEU A 77 -8.27 16.79 4.85
CA LEU A 77 -7.29 15.72 4.92
C LEU A 77 -7.32 15.00 6.29
N LEU A 78 -7.47 15.76 7.38
CA LEU A 78 -7.64 15.21 8.73
C LEU A 78 -8.84 14.28 8.88
N LYS A 79 -9.88 14.41 8.04
CA LYS A 79 -11.05 13.52 8.05
C LYS A 79 -10.81 12.21 7.30
N LEU A 80 -9.77 12.17 6.46
CA LEU A 80 -9.40 11.00 5.64
C LEU A 80 -8.33 10.14 6.29
N THR A 81 -7.41 10.76 7.02
CA THR A 81 -6.23 10.10 7.56
C THR A 81 -6.48 9.45 8.91
N SER A 82 -5.76 8.36 9.19
CA SER A 82 -5.63 7.77 10.51
C SER A 82 -4.40 8.31 11.28
N LEU A 83 -3.55 9.09 10.62
CA LEU A 83 -2.34 9.64 11.20
C LEU A 83 -2.64 10.82 12.11
N LYS A 84 -1.92 10.92 13.23
CA LYS A 84 -2.01 12.07 14.15
C LYS A 84 -1.53 13.37 13.47
N ASN A 85 -0.50 13.27 12.63
CA ASN A 85 0.05 14.37 11.84
C ASN A 85 -0.04 13.97 10.36
N PRO A 86 -1.09 14.36 9.64
CA PRO A 86 -1.24 14.05 8.23
C PRO A 86 -0.17 14.74 7.40
N ASP A 87 0.43 13.99 6.48
CA ASP A 87 1.48 14.47 5.59
C ASP A 87 0.94 14.63 4.17
N GLU A 88 0.34 15.76 3.90
CA GLU A 88 -0.05 16.34 2.61
C GLU A 88 -0.92 15.47 1.66
N GLY A 89 -1.11 14.17 1.90
CA GLY A 89 -1.93 13.35 1.00
C GLY A 89 -2.39 12.01 1.56
N VAL A 90 -3.52 11.57 1.01
CA VAL A 90 -4.09 10.21 1.17
C VAL A 90 -4.46 9.70 -0.21
N ALA A 91 -4.06 8.49 -0.54
CA ALA A 91 -4.36 7.86 -1.82
C ALA A 91 -5.03 6.49 -1.64
N ILE A 92 -5.88 6.14 -2.58
CA ILE A 92 -6.44 4.80 -2.74
C ILE A 92 -5.83 4.20 -3.99
N PHE A 93 -5.18 3.05 -3.87
CA PHE A 93 -4.61 2.31 -4.99
C PHE A 93 -5.30 0.96 -5.18
N HIS A 94 -5.29 0.48 -6.42
CA HIS A 94 -5.67 -0.89 -6.72
C HIS A 94 -4.58 -1.85 -6.25
N GLN A 95 -4.99 -2.97 -5.64
CA GLN A 95 -4.07 -4.08 -5.37
C GLN A 95 -3.61 -4.65 -6.71
N PRO A 96 -2.31 -4.89 -6.91
CA PRO A 96 -1.81 -5.47 -8.16
C PRO A 96 -2.33 -6.91 -8.32
N LYS A 97 -2.51 -7.34 -9.57
CA LYS A 97 -2.74 -8.76 -9.84
C LYS A 97 -1.52 -9.55 -9.38
N ARG A 98 -1.75 -10.59 -8.60
CA ARG A 98 -0.66 -11.47 -8.15
C ARG A 98 0.02 -12.10 -9.36
N LYS A 99 1.33 -11.94 -9.45
CA LYS A 99 2.17 -12.69 -10.38
C LYS A 99 2.46 -14.06 -9.78
N GLY A 100 2.88 -15.01 -10.61
CA GLY A 100 3.41 -16.29 -10.11
C GLY A 100 4.62 -16.07 -9.20
N ILE A 101 4.86 -17.02 -8.30
CA ILE A 101 6.05 -16.99 -7.44
C ILE A 101 7.25 -17.38 -8.31
N LEU A 102 8.19 -16.46 -8.46
CA LEU A 102 9.48 -16.75 -9.09
C LEU A 102 10.32 -17.49 -8.06
N GLN A 103 10.71 -18.72 -8.39
CA GLN A 103 11.59 -19.55 -7.55
C GLN A 103 13.07 -19.34 -7.95
N GLU A 104 13.50 -18.08 -7.89
CA GLU A 104 14.87 -17.67 -8.23
C GLU A 104 15.44 -16.75 -7.17
N GLY A 105 16.73 -16.84 -6.92
CA GLY A 105 17.43 -15.99 -5.96
C GLY A 105 17.06 -16.27 -4.51
N LEU A 106 17.21 -15.23 -3.69
CA LEU A 106 16.87 -15.30 -2.25
C LEU A 106 15.39 -14.93 -2.06
N ILE A 107 14.64 -15.83 -1.45
CA ILE A 107 13.25 -15.64 -1.07
C ILE A 107 13.17 -15.67 0.46
N LEU A 108 12.53 -14.67 1.03
CA LEU A 108 12.27 -14.67 2.47
C LEU A 108 10.89 -15.28 2.75
N ALA A 109 10.84 -16.23 3.70
CA ALA A 109 9.61 -16.86 4.15
C ALA A 109 9.30 -16.47 5.60
N LEU A 110 8.09 -16.01 5.87
CA LEU A 110 7.64 -15.53 7.17
C LEU A 110 6.45 -16.35 7.66
N ASP A 111 6.57 -16.97 8.80
CA ASP A 111 5.48 -17.69 9.42
C ASP A 111 4.87 -16.91 10.57
N ASN A 112 3.55 -16.75 10.54
CA ASN A 112 2.70 -16.20 11.60
C ASN A 112 3.14 -14.84 12.17
N ILE A 113 3.60 -13.92 11.32
CA ILE A 113 3.92 -12.55 11.73
C ILE A 113 2.61 -11.77 11.95
N GLN A 114 2.28 -11.45 13.20
CA GLN A 114 1.03 -10.80 13.59
C GLN A 114 1.15 -9.27 13.72
N ASP A 115 2.32 -8.77 14.12
CA ASP A 115 2.52 -7.33 14.32
C ASP A 115 2.72 -6.60 12.98
N PRO A 116 1.89 -5.58 12.68
CA PRO A 116 1.99 -4.83 11.43
C PRO A 116 3.30 -4.06 11.26
N GLY A 117 3.87 -3.56 12.37
CA GLY A 117 5.14 -2.84 12.36
C GLY A 117 6.30 -3.77 11.98
N ASN A 118 6.29 -4.99 12.51
CA ASN A 118 7.30 -6.01 12.19
C ASN A 118 7.22 -6.40 10.71
N LEU A 119 6.00 -6.69 10.18
CA LEU A 119 5.87 -7.02 8.77
C LEU A 119 6.34 -5.86 7.87
N GLY A 120 5.94 -4.63 8.17
CA GLY A 120 6.39 -3.46 7.41
C GLY A 120 7.91 -3.28 7.44
N THR A 121 8.56 -3.54 8.58
CA THR A 121 10.02 -3.51 8.71
C THR A 121 10.68 -4.60 7.89
N LEU A 122 10.15 -5.83 7.90
CA LEU A 122 10.67 -6.93 7.09
C LEU A 122 10.53 -6.65 5.60
N ILE A 123 9.42 -6.07 5.16
CA ILE A 123 9.24 -5.61 3.76
C ILE A 123 10.32 -4.58 3.39
N ARG A 124 10.65 -3.63 4.28
CA ARG A 124 11.74 -2.67 4.04
C ARG A 124 13.10 -3.35 3.95
N LEU A 125 13.36 -4.36 4.78
CA LEU A 125 14.60 -5.13 4.69
C LEU A 125 14.69 -5.89 3.37
N CYS A 126 13.60 -6.50 2.91
CA CYS A 126 13.55 -7.14 1.59
C CYS A 126 13.94 -6.15 0.49
N ASP A 127 13.31 -4.98 0.44
CA ASP A 127 13.61 -3.92 -0.53
C ASP A 127 15.08 -3.48 -0.46
N TRP A 128 15.61 -3.26 0.76
CA TRP A 128 17.00 -2.85 0.97
C TRP A 128 18.02 -3.85 0.46
N PHE A 129 17.73 -5.15 0.61
CA PHE A 129 18.62 -6.24 0.16
C PHE A 129 18.30 -6.78 -1.24
N GLY A 130 17.37 -6.14 -1.97
CA GLY A 130 16.99 -6.55 -3.32
C GLY A 130 16.22 -7.87 -3.36
N ILE A 131 15.53 -8.23 -2.26
CA ILE A 131 14.64 -9.40 -2.20
C ILE A 131 13.27 -8.99 -2.72
N GLU A 132 12.92 -9.40 -3.92
CA GLU A 132 11.66 -9.02 -4.57
C GLU A 132 10.48 -9.88 -4.16
N THR A 133 10.71 -11.09 -3.66
CA THR A 133 9.68 -12.06 -3.29
C THR A 133 9.69 -12.35 -1.81
N LEU A 134 8.54 -12.10 -1.17
CA LEU A 134 8.30 -12.39 0.25
C LEU A 134 7.12 -13.37 0.36
N LEU A 135 7.35 -14.52 0.97
CA LEU A 135 6.32 -15.51 1.24
C LEU A 135 5.82 -15.36 2.68
N CYS A 136 4.53 -15.38 2.86
CA CYS A 136 3.89 -15.30 4.18
C CYS A 136 2.93 -16.46 4.36
N SER A 137 2.88 -17.03 5.57
CA SER A 137 1.79 -17.94 5.92
C SER A 137 0.45 -17.18 5.95
N GLU A 138 -0.65 -17.91 5.77
CA GLU A 138 -2.01 -17.33 5.71
C GLU A 138 -2.41 -16.58 6.99
N GLN A 139 -1.78 -16.93 8.12
CA GLN A 139 -2.00 -16.32 9.43
C GLN A 139 -1.23 -14.99 9.59
N THR A 140 -0.26 -14.71 8.73
CA THR A 140 0.48 -13.44 8.77
C THR A 140 -0.45 -12.26 8.48
N VAL A 141 -0.23 -11.15 9.19
CA VAL A 141 -1.02 -9.92 9.01
C VAL A 141 -1.01 -9.46 7.55
N ASP A 142 -2.13 -8.95 7.07
CA ASP A 142 -2.31 -8.49 5.68
C ASP A 142 -1.35 -7.33 5.34
N CYS A 143 -0.55 -7.48 4.29
CA CYS A 143 0.43 -6.47 3.84
C CYS A 143 -0.23 -5.14 3.44
N TYR A 144 -1.51 -5.15 3.04
CA TYR A 144 -2.28 -3.94 2.75
C TYR A 144 -3.00 -3.35 3.97
N ASN A 145 -2.77 -3.89 5.17
CA ASN A 145 -3.20 -3.22 6.40
C ASN A 145 -2.55 -1.82 6.45
N PRO A 146 -3.31 -0.74 6.73
CA PRO A 146 -2.77 0.63 6.73
C PRO A 146 -1.51 0.81 7.59
N LYS A 147 -1.41 0.11 8.73
CA LYS A 147 -0.23 0.14 9.58
C LYS A 147 0.98 -0.54 8.95
N VAL A 148 0.79 -1.63 8.18
CA VAL A 148 1.88 -2.28 7.42
C VAL A 148 2.33 -1.38 6.29
N VAL A 149 1.39 -0.84 5.50
CA VAL A 149 1.68 0.10 4.41
C VAL A 149 2.49 1.28 4.92
N GLN A 150 2.07 1.88 6.05
CA GLN A 150 2.81 2.98 6.68
C GLN A 150 4.21 2.56 7.13
N ALA A 151 4.33 1.42 7.84
CA ALA A 151 5.60 0.93 8.36
C ALA A 151 6.58 0.52 7.25
N SER A 152 6.08 0.11 6.07
CA SER A 152 6.89 -0.22 4.91
C SER A 152 7.54 1.00 4.24
N MET A 153 7.04 2.21 4.52
CA MET A 153 7.58 3.48 4.00
C MET A 153 7.77 3.51 2.47
N GLY A 154 6.85 2.88 1.72
CA GLY A 154 6.88 2.79 0.26
C GLY A 154 7.51 1.49 -0.28
N SER A 155 8.31 0.77 0.47
CA SER A 155 8.98 -0.47 0.01
C SER A 155 8.00 -1.55 -0.47
N LEU A 156 6.77 -1.57 0.05
CA LEU A 156 5.72 -2.50 -0.41
C LEU A 156 5.39 -2.30 -1.91
N SER A 157 5.73 -1.19 -2.51
CA SER A 157 5.54 -0.96 -3.95
C SER A 157 6.48 -1.79 -4.83
N ARG A 158 7.60 -2.28 -4.28
CA ARG A 158 8.66 -3.04 -4.99
C ARG A 158 8.73 -4.51 -4.56
N VAL A 159 8.25 -4.86 -3.37
CA VAL A 159 8.29 -6.22 -2.83
C VAL A 159 6.96 -6.92 -3.05
N GLN A 160 6.98 -8.09 -3.70
CA GLN A 160 5.80 -8.91 -3.95
C GLN A 160 5.53 -9.81 -2.74
N VAL A 161 4.42 -9.61 -2.05
CA VAL A 161 4.04 -10.41 -0.88
C VAL A 161 3.02 -11.47 -1.28
N HIS A 162 3.34 -12.74 -1.08
CA HIS A 162 2.49 -13.88 -1.37
C HIS A 162 2.04 -14.57 -0.08
N TYR A 163 0.74 -14.86 0.01
CA TYR A 163 0.15 -15.62 1.11
C TYR A 163 -0.21 -17.02 0.65
N LEU A 164 0.29 -18.06 1.33
CA LEU A 164 0.11 -19.45 0.96
C LEU A 164 0.26 -20.39 2.17
N PRO A 165 -0.16 -21.67 2.06
CA PRO A 165 0.15 -22.71 3.04
C PRO A 165 1.65 -23.01 3.05
N LEU A 166 2.41 -22.23 3.83
CA LEU A 166 3.87 -22.14 3.76
C LEU A 166 4.56 -23.49 3.95
N ALA A 167 4.14 -24.28 4.94
CA ALA A 167 4.72 -25.60 5.20
C ALA A 167 4.63 -26.54 3.98
N GLY A 168 3.49 -26.57 3.32
CA GLY A 168 3.30 -27.36 2.10
C GLY A 168 4.16 -26.89 0.93
N PHE A 169 4.28 -25.57 0.78
CA PHE A 169 5.11 -24.98 -0.27
C PHE A 169 6.60 -25.33 -0.07
N LEU A 170 7.12 -25.18 1.15
CA LEU A 170 8.54 -25.43 1.46
C LEU A 170 8.97 -26.89 1.25
N VAL A 171 8.04 -27.85 1.37
CA VAL A 171 8.32 -29.26 1.06
C VAL A 171 8.43 -29.54 -0.45
N THR A 172 7.78 -28.71 -1.26
CA THR A 172 7.66 -28.94 -2.72
C THR A 172 8.46 -27.95 -3.56
N CYS A 173 9.06 -26.92 -2.95
CA CYS A 173 9.86 -25.96 -3.69
C CYS A 173 11.22 -26.56 -4.12
N ASP A 174 11.71 -26.12 -5.28
CA ASP A 174 13.01 -26.57 -5.83
C ASP A 174 14.19 -25.82 -5.25
N LEU A 175 13.97 -24.81 -4.39
CA LEU A 175 15.02 -24.05 -3.73
C LEU A 175 15.50 -24.74 -2.45
N PRO A 176 16.79 -24.64 -2.12
CA PRO A 176 17.29 -25.08 -0.82
C PRO A 176 16.68 -24.23 0.28
N VAL A 177 16.18 -24.88 1.32
CA VAL A 177 15.53 -24.25 2.50
C VAL A 177 16.44 -24.41 3.72
#